data_8f45b5c5cf71436e8607714f9007ed7c
#
_entry.id   8f45b5c5cf71436e8607714f9007ed7c
#
_cell.length_a   1.000
_cell.length_b   1.000
_cell.length_c   1.000
_cell.angle_alpha   90.00
_cell.angle_beta   90.00
_cell.angle_gamma   90.00
#
_symmetry.space_group_name_H-M   'P 1'
#
loop_
_entity.id
_entity.type
_entity.pdbx_description
1 polymer ?
#
loop_
_entity_poly.entity_id
_entity_poly.type
_entity_poly.pdbx_seq_one_letter_code
_entity_poly.pdbx_strand_id
1 'polypeptide(L)'
;CFEKQGLTVELIQARSMKSKDALVTIERMTHGVVEKAAEKGVRKTVRAMVVGVPNVGKSTYINRLHGGSIAKTGDRPGVTKSHQWIHVTPYLDVLDTPGMLWPRLDDQRAAQRLSYIGTIRDEILNLDELTIQLLNDLAYAVPERVSERFHVSDTKLRNLALMDAVCQGRGFLLKGGAFDYDRCCSV
;
A
#
# COMPACT_ATOMS: atom_id res chain seq x y z
N CYS A 1 5.07 19.64 3.56
CA CYS A 1 4.59 19.23 2.25
C CYS A 1 5.65 19.57 1.21
N PHE A 2 5.92 18.69 0.25
CA PHE A 2 6.97 18.82 -0.77
C PHE A 2 6.81 20.07 -1.65
N GLU A 3 5.57 20.45 -1.96
CA GLU A 3 5.28 21.68 -2.75
C GLU A 3 5.81 22.96 -2.06
N LYS A 4 5.76 23.00 -0.72
CA LYS A 4 6.33 24.13 0.05
C LYS A 4 7.84 24.22 -0.05
N GLN A 5 8.49 23.15 -0.51
CA GLN A 5 9.93 23.09 -0.78
C GLN A 5 10.28 23.36 -2.25
N GLY A 6 9.30 23.80 -3.06
CA GLY A 6 9.46 24.09 -4.48
C GLY A 6 9.54 22.85 -5.38
N LEU A 7 9.11 21.69 -4.89
CA LEU A 7 9.07 20.47 -5.66
C LEU A 7 7.72 20.34 -6.38
N THR A 8 7.74 19.92 -7.63
CA THR A 8 6.52 19.54 -8.36
C THR A 8 6.01 18.21 -7.84
N VAL A 9 4.73 18.16 -7.47
CA VAL A 9 4.09 16.96 -6.88
C VAL A 9 2.88 16.58 -7.70
N GLU A 10 2.77 15.30 -8.01
CA GLU A 10 1.60 14.70 -8.67
C GLU A 10 1.06 13.55 -7.82
N LEU A 11 -0.26 13.54 -7.64
CA LEU A 11 -0.96 12.44 -6.96
C LEU A 11 -1.41 11.42 -7.98
N ILE A 12 -1.03 10.17 -7.78
CA ILE A 12 -1.38 9.08 -8.67
C ILE A 12 -2.00 7.92 -7.91
N GLN A 13 -2.93 7.21 -8.56
CA GLN A 13 -3.53 5.99 -8.03
C GLN A 13 -3.03 4.79 -8.85
N ALA A 14 -1.92 4.19 -8.41
CA ALA A 14 -1.22 3.15 -9.15
C ALA A 14 -2.10 1.93 -9.53
N ARG A 15 -3.12 1.62 -8.74
CA ARG A 15 -3.99 0.45 -8.94
C ARG A 15 -4.94 0.59 -10.13
N SER A 16 -5.50 1.79 -10.33
CA SER A 16 -6.48 2.09 -11.40
C SER A 16 -5.87 2.78 -12.62
N MET A 17 -4.66 3.33 -12.50
CA MET A 17 -3.96 4.07 -13.55
C MET A 17 -3.61 3.14 -14.73
N LYS A 18 -3.82 3.61 -15.95
CA LYS A 18 -3.31 2.95 -17.15
C LYS A 18 -1.81 3.22 -17.31
N SER A 19 -1.08 2.26 -17.89
CA SER A 19 0.37 2.39 -18.13
C SER A 19 0.72 3.68 -18.88
N LYS A 20 -0.03 4.01 -19.92
CA LYS A 20 0.17 5.24 -20.70
C LYS A 20 0.06 6.51 -19.87
N ASP A 21 -0.93 6.59 -18.96
CA ASP A 21 -1.16 7.79 -18.15
C ASP A 21 -0.02 7.97 -17.13
N ALA A 22 0.50 6.86 -16.59
CA ALA A 22 1.65 6.86 -15.70
C ALA A 22 2.91 7.40 -16.41
N LEU A 23 3.17 6.96 -17.63
CA LEU A 23 4.32 7.43 -18.44
C LEU A 23 4.18 8.90 -18.80
N VAL A 24 3.00 9.33 -19.26
CA VAL A 24 2.72 10.74 -19.61
C VAL A 24 2.96 11.66 -18.41
N THR A 25 2.58 11.24 -17.20
CA THR A 25 2.86 12.01 -15.99
C THR A 25 4.35 12.20 -15.77
N ILE A 26 5.15 11.13 -15.89
CA ILE A 26 6.61 11.19 -15.73
C ILE A 26 7.23 12.06 -16.82
N GLU A 27 6.83 11.89 -18.08
CA GLU A 27 7.31 12.69 -19.21
C GLU A 27 7.04 14.18 -18.99
N ARG A 28 5.82 14.53 -18.57
CA ARG A 28 5.47 15.92 -18.27
C ARG A 28 6.35 16.52 -17.15
N MET A 29 6.58 15.76 -16.08
CA MET A 29 7.41 16.22 -14.95
C MET A 29 8.88 16.35 -15.30
N THR A 30 9.37 15.58 -16.27
CA THR A 30 10.79 15.53 -16.64
C THR A 30 11.12 16.26 -17.94
N HIS A 31 10.10 16.76 -18.67
CA HIS A 31 10.23 17.42 -19.97
C HIS A 31 11.34 18.47 -20.01
N GLY A 32 11.35 19.42 -19.09
CA GLY A 32 12.35 20.49 -19.09
C GLY A 32 13.79 20.01 -18.87
N VAL A 33 13.97 18.85 -18.23
CA VAL A 33 15.31 18.26 -18.02
C VAL A 33 15.78 17.54 -19.29
N VAL A 34 14.86 16.87 -19.98
CA VAL A 34 15.12 16.15 -21.23
C VAL A 34 15.36 17.13 -22.36
N GLU A 35 14.56 18.17 -22.47
CA GLU A 35 14.66 19.22 -23.48
C GLU A 35 16.00 19.96 -23.43
N LYS A 36 16.41 20.44 -22.24
CA LYS A 36 17.73 21.07 -22.03
C LYS A 36 18.91 20.17 -22.37
N ALA A 37 18.75 18.84 -22.26
CA ALA A 37 19.79 17.91 -22.67
C ALA A 37 19.80 17.73 -24.19
N ALA A 38 18.63 17.68 -24.83
CA ALA A 38 18.48 17.58 -26.26
C ALA A 38 19.04 18.80 -26.99
N GLU A 39 18.86 20.02 -26.47
CA GLU A 39 19.48 21.26 -26.98
C GLU A 39 21.01 21.18 -27.01
N LYS A 40 21.61 20.38 -26.11
CA LYS A 40 23.06 20.11 -26.07
C LYS A 40 23.48 18.89 -26.89
N GLY A 41 22.58 18.32 -27.71
CA GLY A 41 22.84 17.13 -28.51
C GLY A 41 22.98 15.83 -27.68
N VAL A 42 22.57 15.84 -26.40
CA VAL A 42 22.70 14.69 -25.50
C VAL A 42 21.37 13.98 -25.35
N ARG A 43 21.35 12.69 -25.67
CA ARG A 43 20.24 11.80 -25.30
C ARG A 43 20.31 11.48 -23.81
N LYS A 44 19.35 12.02 -23.02
CA LYS A 44 19.31 11.81 -21.58
C LYS A 44 18.29 10.75 -21.20
N THR A 45 18.73 9.71 -20.53
CA THR A 45 17.84 8.77 -19.83
C THR A 45 17.44 9.35 -18.49
N VAL A 46 16.15 9.43 -18.25
CA VAL A 46 15.59 9.81 -16.95
C VAL A 46 15.76 8.62 -15.99
N ARG A 47 16.27 8.90 -14.82
CA ARG A 47 16.38 7.91 -13.74
C ARG A 47 15.42 8.28 -12.62
N ALA A 48 14.46 7.41 -12.36
CA ALA A 48 13.50 7.55 -11.28
C ALA A 48 13.76 6.49 -10.20
N MET A 49 13.40 6.79 -8.98
CA MET A 49 13.51 5.86 -7.87
C MET A 49 12.14 5.72 -7.19
N VAL A 50 11.72 4.47 -6.92
CA VAL A 50 10.48 4.18 -6.21
C VAL A 50 10.82 3.79 -4.78
N VAL A 51 10.40 4.63 -3.83
CA VAL A 51 10.66 4.45 -2.40
C VAL A 51 9.37 4.36 -1.59
N GLY A 52 9.43 3.73 -0.45
CA GLY A 52 8.31 3.65 0.50
C GLY A 52 8.41 2.44 1.41
N VAL A 53 7.50 2.38 2.37
CA VAL A 53 7.40 1.25 3.29
C VAL A 53 7.04 -0.06 2.55
N PRO A 54 7.23 -1.24 3.16
CA PRO A 54 6.80 -2.49 2.55
C PRO A 54 5.30 -2.49 2.21
N ASN A 55 4.91 -3.28 1.25
CA ASN A 55 3.53 -3.61 0.90
C ASN A 55 2.61 -2.46 0.41
N VAL A 56 3.16 -1.28 0.10
CA VAL A 56 2.38 -0.12 -0.41
C VAL A 56 2.20 -0.10 -1.93
N GLY A 57 2.63 -1.15 -2.64
CA GLY A 57 2.42 -1.28 -4.08
C GLY A 57 3.53 -0.72 -4.96
N LYS A 58 4.76 -0.53 -4.46
CA LYS A 58 5.92 -0.07 -5.25
C LYS A 58 6.13 -0.88 -6.53
N SER A 59 6.30 -2.18 -6.38
CA SER A 59 6.52 -3.10 -7.52
C SER A 59 5.28 -3.18 -8.42
N THR A 60 4.08 -3.03 -7.86
CA THR A 60 2.84 -2.92 -8.65
C THR A 60 2.86 -1.69 -9.55
N TYR A 61 3.31 -0.54 -9.02
CA TYR A 61 3.45 0.68 -9.80
C TYR A 61 4.49 0.53 -10.92
N ILE A 62 5.64 -0.08 -10.62
CA ILE A 62 6.69 -0.35 -11.61
C ILE A 62 6.17 -1.25 -12.74
N ASN A 63 5.44 -2.31 -12.39
CA ASN A 63 4.81 -3.19 -13.37
C ASN A 63 3.78 -2.43 -14.24
N ARG A 64 3.05 -1.49 -13.66
CA ARG A 64 2.15 -0.61 -14.43
C ARG A 64 2.91 0.29 -15.38
N LEU A 65 4.01 0.90 -14.95
CA LEU A 65 4.86 1.72 -15.82
C LEU A 65 5.40 0.92 -17.01
N HIS A 66 5.90 -0.29 -16.75
CA HIS A 66 6.48 -1.15 -17.76
C HIS A 66 5.42 -1.77 -18.69
N GLY A 67 4.17 -1.85 -18.25
CA GLY A 67 3.09 -2.53 -19.00
C GLY A 67 3.14 -4.06 -18.95
N GLY A 68 3.92 -4.63 -18.02
CA GLY A 68 4.07 -6.08 -17.83
C GLY A 68 4.58 -6.43 -16.44
N SER A 69 4.63 -7.71 -16.11
CA SER A 69 5.10 -8.21 -14.82
C SER A 69 6.61 -8.42 -14.83
N ILE A 70 7.39 -7.39 -14.54
CA ILE A 70 8.86 -7.42 -14.50
C ILE A 70 9.39 -7.40 -13.05
N ALA A 71 8.72 -6.68 -12.17
CA ALA A 71 9.03 -6.65 -10.74
C ALA A 71 8.19 -7.70 -9.99
N LYS A 72 8.82 -8.41 -9.05
CA LYS A 72 8.11 -9.38 -8.20
C LYS A 72 7.13 -8.64 -7.28
N THR A 73 5.88 -9.07 -7.31
CA THR A 73 4.82 -8.55 -6.43
C THR A 73 4.35 -9.64 -5.47
N GLY A 74 3.89 -9.27 -4.30
CA GLY A 74 3.30 -10.17 -3.32
C GLY A 74 2.81 -9.40 -2.10
N ASP A 75 1.84 -9.95 -1.39
CA ASP A 75 1.21 -9.33 -0.23
C ASP A 75 1.98 -9.58 1.08
N ARG A 76 3.29 -9.87 0.97
CA ARG A 76 4.17 -10.10 2.13
C ARG A 76 5.31 -9.10 2.15
N PRO A 77 5.69 -8.59 3.33
CA PRO A 77 6.87 -7.72 3.46
C PRO A 77 8.15 -8.47 3.05
N GLY A 78 9.06 -7.75 2.35
CA GLY A 78 10.34 -8.30 1.93
C GLY A 78 10.33 -9.10 0.62
N VAL A 79 9.33 -8.92 -0.24
CA VAL A 79 9.29 -9.52 -1.59
C VAL A 79 10.44 -9.02 -2.45
N THR A 80 10.69 -7.69 -2.45
CA THR A 80 11.87 -7.08 -3.09
C THR A 80 13.03 -7.12 -2.11
N LYS A 81 14.05 -7.92 -2.40
CA LYS A 81 15.21 -8.14 -1.51
C LYS A 81 16.41 -7.25 -1.80
N SER A 82 16.54 -6.76 -3.02
CA SER A 82 17.67 -5.96 -3.48
C SER A 82 17.21 -4.84 -4.40
N HIS A 83 18.03 -3.80 -4.51
CA HIS A 83 17.82 -2.74 -5.49
C HIS A 83 17.97 -3.31 -6.90
N GLN A 84 17.06 -2.98 -7.79
CA GLN A 84 17.09 -3.43 -9.18
C GLN A 84 16.73 -2.28 -10.12
N TRP A 85 17.60 -2.00 -11.11
CA TRP A 85 17.27 -1.12 -12.21
C TRP A 85 16.38 -1.82 -13.22
N ILE A 86 15.29 -1.17 -13.60
CA ILE A 86 14.30 -1.66 -14.55
C ILE A 86 14.20 -0.66 -15.69
N HIS A 87 14.50 -1.12 -16.89
CA HIS A 87 14.28 -0.35 -18.11
C HIS A 87 12.79 -0.35 -18.44
N VAL A 88 12.15 0.80 -18.29
CA VAL A 88 10.72 0.95 -18.58
C VAL A 88 10.50 1.39 -20.02
N THR A 89 11.29 2.36 -20.48
CA THR A 89 11.32 2.83 -21.87
C THR A 89 12.78 3.15 -22.26
N PRO A 90 13.09 3.38 -23.54
CA PRO A 90 14.45 3.77 -23.96
C PRO A 90 15.02 5.03 -23.29
N TYR A 91 14.18 5.79 -22.61
CA TYR A 91 14.56 7.03 -21.91
C TYR A 91 14.16 7.06 -20.43
N LEU A 92 13.62 5.96 -19.89
CA LEU A 92 13.23 5.89 -18.49
C LEU A 92 13.72 4.60 -17.84
N ASP A 93 14.62 4.77 -16.87
CA ASP A 93 15.05 3.72 -15.96
C ASP A 93 14.43 3.96 -14.59
N VAL A 94 13.90 2.93 -13.97
CA VAL A 94 13.31 2.98 -12.63
C VAL A 94 14.07 2.06 -11.69
N LEU A 95 14.52 2.60 -10.55
CA LEU A 95 15.12 1.83 -9.48
C LEU A 95 14.01 1.32 -8.55
N ASP A 96 13.78 0.00 -8.57
CA ASP A 96 12.97 -0.67 -7.54
C ASP A 96 13.79 -0.82 -6.27
N THR A 97 13.22 -0.42 -5.15
CA THR A 97 13.89 -0.50 -3.86
C THR A 97 13.10 -1.39 -2.89
N PRO A 98 13.81 -2.14 -2.03
CA PRO A 98 13.16 -2.83 -0.92
C PRO A 98 12.34 -1.85 -0.09
N GLY A 99 11.20 -2.32 0.41
CA GLY A 99 10.45 -1.53 1.38
C GLY A 99 11.24 -1.38 2.68
N MET A 100 11.37 -0.15 3.14
CA MET A 100 12.09 0.15 4.37
C MET A 100 11.14 0.67 5.44
N LEU A 101 11.27 0.12 6.65
CA LEU A 101 10.67 0.65 7.86
C LEU A 101 11.76 1.27 8.72
N TRP A 102 11.40 2.28 9.52
CA TRP A 102 12.31 2.78 10.54
C TRP A 102 12.66 1.65 11.52
N PRO A 103 13.91 1.60 11.99
CA PRO A 103 14.35 0.57 12.96
C PRO A 103 13.58 0.63 14.29
N ARG A 104 13.06 1.80 14.64
CA ARG A 104 12.19 2.03 15.79
C ARG A 104 10.95 2.79 15.35
N LEU A 105 9.80 2.24 15.66
CA LEU A 105 8.51 2.90 15.52
C LEU A 105 8.10 3.38 16.92
N ASP A 106 8.61 4.56 17.32
CA ASP A 106 8.33 5.13 18.64
C ASP A 106 6.85 5.57 18.76
N ASP A 107 6.21 5.91 17.66
CA ASP A 107 4.77 6.16 17.61
C ASP A 107 4.01 4.84 17.44
N GLN A 108 3.44 4.36 18.54
CA GLN A 108 2.65 3.12 18.56
C GLN A 108 1.44 3.17 17.62
N ARG A 109 0.78 4.34 17.45
CA ARG A 109 -0.34 4.48 16.53
C ARG A 109 0.11 4.38 15.07
N ALA A 110 1.26 4.94 14.73
CA ALA A 110 1.85 4.79 13.41
C ALA A 110 2.23 3.35 13.13
N ALA A 111 2.86 2.66 14.09
CA ALA A 111 3.20 1.25 14.03
C ALA A 111 1.97 0.38 13.77
N GLN A 112 0.90 0.60 14.53
CA GLN A 112 -0.37 -0.09 14.41
C GLN A 112 -1.00 0.09 13.01
N ARG A 113 -1.06 1.33 12.51
CA ARG A 113 -1.60 1.61 11.16
C ARG A 113 -0.75 1.00 10.05
N LEU A 114 0.56 0.92 10.23
CA LEU A 114 1.46 0.22 9.32
C LEU A 114 1.20 -1.29 9.34
N SER A 115 0.85 -1.86 10.48
CA SER A 115 0.45 -3.27 10.59
C SER A 115 -0.83 -3.57 9.82
N TYR A 116 -1.83 -2.67 9.85
CA TYR A 116 -3.08 -2.84 9.09
C TYR A 116 -2.88 -3.00 7.57
N ILE A 117 -1.83 -2.42 7.02
CA ILE A 117 -1.50 -2.53 5.59
C ILE A 117 -0.46 -3.61 5.29
N GLY A 118 -0.20 -4.51 6.25
CA GLY A 118 0.70 -5.66 6.07
C GLY A 118 2.17 -5.27 5.87
N THR A 119 2.62 -4.13 6.41
CA THR A 119 4.04 -3.73 6.35
C THR A 119 4.90 -4.48 7.37
N ILE A 120 4.28 -4.99 8.41
CA ILE A 120 4.90 -5.81 9.45
C ILE A 120 4.45 -7.27 9.23
N ARG A 121 5.30 -8.23 9.55
CA ARG A 121 4.97 -9.64 9.38
C ARG A 121 3.97 -10.09 10.43
N ASP A 122 2.97 -10.85 10.03
CA ASP A 122 1.89 -11.33 10.90
C ASP A 122 2.41 -12.21 12.04
N GLU A 123 3.52 -12.94 11.81
CA GLU A 123 4.10 -13.87 12.80
C GLU A 123 4.58 -13.18 14.08
N ILE A 124 4.77 -11.86 14.06
CA ILE A 124 5.21 -11.06 15.21
C ILE A 124 4.10 -10.20 15.80
N LEU A 125 2.87 -10.32 15.28
CA LEU A 125 1.72 -9.53 15.70
C LEU A 125 0.73 -10.36 16.50
N ASN A 126 0.10 -9.75 17.48
CA ASN A 126 -1.12 -10.29 18.07
C ASN A 126 -2.28 -9.91 17.15
N LEU A 127 -2.68 -10.84 16.28
CA LEU A 127 -3.68 -10.60 15.23
C LEU A 127 -5.06 -10.29 15.83
N ASP A 128 -5.45 -10.92 16.93
CA ASP A 128 -6.73 -10.67 17.59
C ASP A 128 -6.82 -9.23 18.06
N GLU A 129 -5.81 -8.76 18.79
CA GLU A 129 -5.75 -7.39 19.28
C GLU A 129 -5.71 -6.38 18.12
N LEU A 130 -4.91 -6.67 17.11
CA LEU A 130 -4.79 -5.83 15.92
C LEU A 130 -6.13 -5.72 15.17
N THR A 131 -6.85 -6.84 15.03
CA THR A 131 -8.16 -6.90 14.36
C THR A 131 -9.21 -6.11 15.13
N ILE A 132 -9.26 -6.27 16.47
CA ILE A 132 -10.14 -5.50 17.33
C ILE A 132 -9.91 -4.00 17.16
N GLN A 133 -8.65 -3.58 17.15
CA GLN A 133 -8.30 -2.18 17.02
C GLN A 133 -8.64 -1.64 15.63
N LEU A 134 -8.36 -2.42 14.56
CA LEU A 134 -8.73 -2.07 13.19
C LEU A 134 -10.25 -1.91 13.05
N LEU A 135 -11.04 -2.83 13.58
CA LEU A 135 -12.50 -2.76 13.56
C LEU A 135 -13.01 -1.51 14.30
N ASN A 136 -12.43 -1.18 15.46
CA ASN A 136 -12.77 0.04 16.20
C ASN A 136 -12.47 1.30 15.39
N ASP A 137 -11.28 1.38 14.77
CA ASP A 137 -10.87 2.51 13.93
C ASP A 137 -11.78 2.65 12.71
N LEU A 138 -12.13 1.54 12.05
CA LEU A 138 -13.04 1.54 10.90
C LEU A 138 -14.48 1.91 11.30
N ALA A 139 -14.99 1.39 12.41
CA ALA A 139 -16.33 1.72 12.90
C ALA A 139 -16.45 3.18 13.35
N TYR A 140 -15.33 3.81 13.73
CA TYR A 140 -15.28 5.24 14.00
C TYR A 140 -15.22 6.08 12.72
N ALA A 141 -14.34 5.71 11.78
CA ALA A 141 -14.05 6.51 10.59
C ALA A 141 -15.09 6.33 9.47
N VAL A 142 -15.58 5.11 9.28
CA VAL A 142 -16.45 4.72 8.15
C VAL A 142 -17.52 3.70 8.58
N PRO A 143 -18.39 4.03 9.54
CA PRO A 143 -19.34 3.08 10.14
C PRO A 143 -20.26 2.40 9.12
N GLU A 144 -20.70 3.15 8.10
CA GLU A 144 -21.57 2.64 7.04
C GLU A 144 -20.87 1.53 6.23
N ARG A 145 -19.59 1.69 5.95
CA ARG A 145 -18.79 0.68 5.25
C ARG A 145 -18.61 -0.59 6.08
N VAL A 146 -18.45 -0.45 7.40
CA VAL A 146 -18.39 -1.59 8.33
C VAL A 146 -19.71 -2.34 8.33
N SER A 147 -20.84 -1.63 8.44
CA SER A 147 -22.17 -2.21 8.37
C SER A 147 -22.40 -2.97 7.07
N GLU A 148 -22.11 -2.36 5.94
CA GLU A 148 -22.30 -2.94 4.61
C GLU A 148 -21.38 -4.16 4.38
N ARG A 149 -20.09 -4.04 4.71
CA ARG A 149 -19.08 -5.09 4.45
C ARG A 149 -19.24 -6.31 5.33
N PHE A 150 -19.55 -6.09 6.59
CA PHE A 150 -19.57 -7.15 7.61
C PHE A 150 -20.98 -7.53 8.09
N HIS A 151 -22.01 -6.89 7.56
CA HIS A 151 -23.42 -7.12 7.96
C HIS A 151 -23.67 -6.85 9.45
N VAL A 152 -23.00 -5.84 10.01
CA VAL A 152 -23.15 -5.41 11.40
C VAL A 152 -24.25 -4.38 11.47
N SER A 153 -25.30 -4.62 12.27
CA SER A 153 -26.42 -3.70 12.45
C SER A 153 -26.11 -2.54 13.41
N ASP A 154 -25.31 -2.80 14.44
CA ASP A 154 -24.91 -1.79 15.43
C ASP A 154 -23.39 -1.48 15.35
N THR A 155 -23.07 -0.43 14.62
CA THR A 155 -21.69 0.05 14.46
C THR A 155 -21.16 0.85 15.66
N LYS A 156 -21.95 1.03 16.72
CA LYS A 156 -21.53 1.62 17.99
C LYS A 156 -20.85 0.62 18.91
N LEU A 157 -21.00 -0.67 18.65
CA LEU A 157 -20.25 -1.72 19.35
C LEU A 157 -18.74 -1.46 19.25
N ARG A 158 -18.00 -1.91 20.26
CA ARG A 158 -16.54 -1.74 20.32
C ARG A 158 -15.89 -3.00 20.86
N ASN A 159 -14.58 -3.11 20.59
CA ASN A 159 -13.74 -4.21 21.07
C ASN A 159 -14.30 -5.59 20.66
N LEU A 160 -14.28 -6.53 21.57
CA LEU A 160 -14.72 -7.90 21.33
C LEU A 160 -16.19 -7.97 20.87
N ALA A 161 -17.07 -7.14 21.42
CA ALA A 161 -18.48 -7.12 21.01
C ALA A 161 -18.68 -6.74 19.53
N LEU A 162 -17.82 -5.87 18.98
CA LEU A 162 -17.85 -5.55 17.55
C LEU A 162 -17.30 -6.73 16.73
N MET A 163 -16.24 -7.38 17.19
CA MET A 163 -15.67 -8.56 16.53
C MET A 163 -16.67 -9.71 16.52
N ASP A 164 -17.40 -9.94 17.62
CA ASP A 164 -18.47 -10.92 17.71
C ASP A 164 -19.59 -10.63 16.69
N ALA A 165 -20.01 -9.37 16.58
CA ALA A 165 -21.01 -8.94 15.61
C ALA A 165 -20.54 -9.15 14.16
N VAL A 166 -19.26 -8.94 13.89
CA VAL A 166 -18.65 -9.26 12.57
C VAL A 166 -18.69 -10.77 12.31
N CYS A 167 -18.28 -11.59 13.29
CA CYS A 167 -18.32 -13.03 13.18
C CYS A 167 -19.75 -13.53 12.90
N GLN A 168 -20.72 -13.01 13.63
CA GLN A 168 -22.14 -13.34 13.44
C GLN A 168 -22.65 -12.91 12.07
N GLY A 169 -22.40 -11.65 11.66
CA GLY A 169 -22.87 -11.10 10.39
C GLY A 169 -22.25 -11.80 9.17
N ARG A 170 -21.02 -12.30 9.29
CA ARG A 170 -20.31 -13.04 8.24
C ARG A 170 -20.48 -14.57 8.32
N GLY A 171 -21.09 -15.07 9.39
CA GLY A 171 -21.26 -16.51 9.61
C GLY A 171 -19.93 -17.21 9.89
N PHE A 172 -18.99 -16.55 10.57
CA PHE A 172 -17.72 -17.14 10.99
C PHE A 172 -17.90 -17.91 12.28
N LEU A 173 -18.37 -19.16 12.13
CA LEU A 173 -18.70 -20.04 13.25
C LEU A 173 -17.94 -21.36 13.12
N LEU A 174 -17.46 -21.84 14.24
CA LEU A 174 -16.90 -23.18 14.43
C LEU A 174 -18.01 -24.22 14.60
N LYS A 175 -17.65 -25.50 14.48
CA LYS A 175 -18.56 -26.61 14.84
C LYS A 175 -18.90 -26.47 16.32
N GLY A 176 -20.19 -26.32 16.63
CA GLY A 176 -20.69 -26.08 17.99
C GLY A 176 -21.13 -24.64 18.26
N GLY A 177 -21.04 -23.74 17.29
CA GLY A 177 -21.61 -22.40 17.35
C GLY A 177 -20.71 -21.33 17.99
N ALA A 178 -19.50 -21.67 18.39
CA ALA A 178 -18.50 -20.69 18.84
C ALA A 178 -17.99 -19.82 17.66
N PHE A 179 -17.58 -18.59 17.92
CA PHE A 179 -17.02 -17.71 16.90
C PHE A 179 -15.66 -18.19 16.41
N ASP A 180 -15.43 -18.09 15.10
CA ASP A 180 -14.16 -18.37 14.44
C ASP A 180 -13.37 -17.06 14.29
N TYR A 181 -12.66 -16.70 15.36
CA TYR A 181 -11.86 -15.46 15.37
C TYR A 181 -10.67 -15.52 14.41
N ASP A 182 -10.04 -16.67 14.23
CA ASP A 182 -8.93 -16.83 13.26
C ASP A 182 -9.39 -16.45 11.85
N ARG A 183 -10.58 -16.90 11.47
CA ARG A 183 -11.19 -16.53 10.20
C ARG A 183 -11.55 -15.05 10.14
N CYS A 184 -12.02 -14.47 11.24
CA CYS A 184 -12.31 -13.05 11.33
C CYS A 184 -11.03 -12.20 11.13
N CYS A 185 -9.92 -12.61 11.71
CA CYS A 185 -8.62 -11.93 11.56
C CYS A 185 -8.05 -12.02 10.14
N SER A 186 -8.47 -13.01 9.35
CA SER A 186 -7.97 -13.26 7.99
C SER A 186 -8.72 -12.50 6.88
N VAL A 187 -9.83 -11.82 7.19
CA VAL A 187 -10.75 -11.16 6.23
C VAL A 187 -10.67 -9.65 6.28
#